data_af8be685870a26bb85e30ff56e4d951b
#
_entry.id   af8be685870a26bb85e30ff56e4d951b
#
_cell.length_a   1.000
_cell.length_b   1.000
_cell.length_c   1.000
_cell.angle_alpha   90.00
_cell.angle_beta   90.00
_cell.angle_gamma   90.00
#
_symmetry.space_group_name_H-M   'P 1'
#
loop_
_entity.id
_entity.type
_entity.pdbx_description
1 polymer ?
#
loop_
_entity_poly.entity_id
_entity_poly.type
_entity_poly.pdbx_seq_one_letter_code
_entity_poly.pdbx_strand_id
1 'polypeptide(L)'
;MAPAVNLDATGPHPIERWIEVISAANLPVLGQTLRQLSKLRANEENVRPRDLSQVVLHDPLMALRVLRFLKNRHSAHAMSEITTVEHAIMMLGVSPFFRSFSDLRSLDADLGSKKVPMQGLIAVVGRARHAALHAREWARLRDDIQSDEVVIATLLHDMAEMLLWYFAPSQAESIETRLAGDSTLRSLDVQRGVLGFGLNELQVALAAAWGLPSLITSLMDDYRAERPRARNVLLAVNLTRHCNNGWEDAALPDDIAGIRRLIGRSELEVKQRLFHVALEAGRDHEWYGELAPAMWLPPFPLEVDGGHVAPGPLASASILGRVKRLLSANADEDLVNWGGSGTLGGAESSPSVAALMALTFYGLYKGAGLARQIYFNVDKSGTLARACYLGGVRGSNRLARHTLTLGLANPLTRALAESGAVWWRGSDDELPLTGLTREWRMAADGDGFFAGMVRTRDGRGAVIFCDADKGSMRLNADRFDEFRELLVLLSVRLAGPLPEPIPEPLPEPIPAPVPPPG
;
A
#
# COMPACT_ATOMS: atom_id res chain seq x y z
N MET A 1 -3.48 3.30 27.74
CA MET A 1 -2.71 4.53 27.63
C MET A 1 -1.25 4.15 27.46
N ALA A 2 -0.63 4.47 26.31
CA ALA A 2 0.80 4.28 26.16
C ALA A 2 1.52 5.03 27.29
N PRO A 3 2.48 4.44 27.99
CA PRO A 3 3.24 5.15 28.98
C PRO A 3 4.01 6.28 28.26
N ALA A 4 3.65 7.53 28.54
CA ALA A 4 4.51 8.66 28.15
C ALA A 4 5.80 8.53 28.98
N VAL A 5 6.77 7.84 28.43
CA VAL A 5 8.07 7.70 29.09
C VAL A 5 8.85 8.96 28.76
N ASN A 6 9.17 9.73 29.78
CA ASN A 6 10.14 10.82 29.65
C ASN A 6 11.52 10.17 29.44
N LEU A 7 11.86 9.92 28.19
CA LEU A 7 13.12 9.35 27.73
C LEU A 7 14.09 10.51 27.45
N ASP A 8 14.41 11.33 28.48
CA ASP A 8 15.42 12.35 28.33
C ASP A 8 16.75 11.72 27.91
N ALA A 9 17.29 12.18 26.80
CA ALA A 9 18.51 11.67 26.16
C ALA A 9 19.81 11.95 26.99
N THR A 10 19.70 12.43 28.22
CA THR A 10 20.82 12.99 29.00
C THR A 10 21.44 12.04 30.03
N GLY A 11 21.04 10.76 30.03
CA GLY A 11 21.64 9.75 30.94
C GLY A 11 22.87 9.04 30.35
N PRO A 12 23.73 8.43 31.20
CA PRO A 12 24.98 7.78 30.76
C PRO A 12 24.78 6.52 29.85
N HIS A 13 23.57 5.94 29.77
CA HIS A 13 23.26 4.76 28.96
C HIS A 13 21.85 4.86 28.34
N PRO A 14 21.64 5.72 27.36
CA PRO A 14 20.30 5.95 26.80
C PRO A 14 19.67 4.68 26.17
N ILE A 15 20.44 3.86 25.46
CA ILE A 15 19.91 2.65 24.80
C ILE A 15 19.42 1.61 25.82
N GLU A 16 20.14 1.38 26.91
CA GLU A 16 19.76 0.42 27.95
C GLU A 16 18.40 0.76 28.57
N ARG A 17 18.17 2.05 28.84
CA ARG A 17 16.90 2.53 29.36
C ARG A 17 15.75 2.32 28.35
N TRP A 18 16.00 2.54 27.08
CA TRP A 18 15.03 2.25 26.02
C TRP A 18 14.70 0.78 25.96
N ILE A 19 15.70 -0.12 26.02
CA ILE A 19 15.50 -1.57 26.03
C ILE A 19 14.63 -1.98 27.22
N GLU A 20 14.92 -1.47 28.43
CA GLU A 20 14.16 -1.78 29.64
C GLU A 20 12.68 -1.41 29.48
N VAL A 21 12.39 -0.17 29.09
CA VAL A 21 11.03 0.34 28.93
C VAL A 21 10.26 -0.41 27.85
N ILE A 22 10.88 -0.59 26.68
CA ILE A 22 10.23 -1.25 25.56
C ILE A 22 10.02 -2.75 25.84
N SER A 23 10.97 -3.40 26.53
CA SER A 23 10.87 -4.83 26.85
C SER A 23 9.81 -5.11 27.91
N ALA A 24 9.59 -4.20 28.85
CA ALA A 24 8.52 -4.32 29.86
C ALA A 24 7.13 -4.09 29.30
N ALA A 25 7.01 -3.44 28.14
CA ALA A 25 5.72 -3.07 27.57
C ALA A 25 5.01 -4.25 26.86
N ASN A 26 3.69 -4.26 26.98
CA ASN A 26 2.81 -5.11 26.19
C ASN A 26 2.57 -4.40 24.83
N LEU A 27 3.35 -4.74 23.79
CA LEU A 27 3.26 -4.12 22.47
C LEU A 27 1.87 -4.31 21.86
N PRO A 28 1.25 -3.25 21.34
CA PRO A 28 -0.03 -3.38 20.63
C PRO A 28 0.17 -4.00 19.24
N VAL A 29 -0.94 -4.35 18.61
CA VAL A 29 -1.01 -4.85 17.23
C VAL A 29 -1.98 -3.99 16.41
N LEU A 30 -1.96 -4.12 15.09
CA LEU A 30 -2.92 -3.44 14.23
C LEU A 30 -4.35 -3.87 14.56
N GLY A 31 -5.31 -2.94 14.56
CA GLY A 31 -6.71 -3.27 14.80
C GLY A 31 -7.27 -4.28 13.79
N GLN A 32 -6.77 -4.25 12.54
CA GLN A 32 -7.14 -5.24 11.53
C GLN A 32 -6.62 -6.64 11.86
N THR A 33 -5.42 -6.76 12.45
CA THR A 33 -4.89 -8.04 12.94
C THR A 33 -5.85 -8.69 13.92
N LEU A 34 -6.36 -7.92 14.90
CA LEU A 34 -7.35 -8.42 15.85
C LEU A 34 -8.64 -8.88 15.17
N ARG A 35 -9.16 -8.11 14.23
CA ARG A 35 -10.37 -8.47 13.47
C ARG A 35 -10.20 -9.77 12.69
N GLN A 36 -9.05 -9.95 12.02
CA GLN A 36 -8.78 -11.15 11.24
C GLN A 36 -8.54 -12.37 12.15
N LEU A 37 -7.78 -12.22 13.22
CA LEU A 37 -7.59 -13.30 14.20
C LEU A 37 -8.91 -13.72 14.85
N SER A 38 -9.81 -12.77 15.15
CA SER A 38 -11.16 -13.08 15.69
C SER A 38 -12.00 -13.87 14.69
N LYS A 39 -11.93 -13.54 13.38
CA LYS A 39 -12.62 -14.30 12.33
C LYS A 39 -12.09 -15.73 12.21
N LEU A 40 -10.76 -15.91 12.24
CA LEU A 40 -10.16 -17.24 12.21
C LEU A 40 -10.53 -18.05 13.46
N ARG A 41 -10.50 -17.42 14.63
CA ARG A 41 -10.88 -18.09 15.89
C ARG A 41 -12.32 -18.60 15.89
N ALA A 42 -13.24 -17.89 15.23
CA ALA A 42 -14.63 -18.33 15.12
C ALA A 42 -14.79 -19.67 14.37
N ASN A 43 -13.79 -20.10 13.62
CA ASN A 43 -13.76 -21.36 12.88
C ASN A 43 -12.43 -22.12 13.13
N GLU A 44 -11.99 -22.15 14.39
CA GLU A 44 -10.66 -22.62 14.81
C GLU A 44 -10.33 -24.03 14.31
N GLU A 45 -11.31 -24.92 14.25
CA GLU A 45 -11.13 -26.32 13.84
C GLU A 45 -10.64 -26.48 12.40
N ASN A 46 -10.91 -25.49 11.53
CA ASN A 46 -10.52 -25.51 10.12
C ASN A 46 -9.30 -24.62 9.83
N VAL A 47 -8.74 -23.96 10.86
CA VAL A 47 -7.61 -23.03 10.69
C VAL A 47 -6.30 -23.80 10.60
N ARG A 48 -5.54 -23.51 9.55
CA ARG A 48 -4.18 -24.05 9.37
C ARG A 48 -3.14 -23.04 9.87
N PRO A 49 -1.94 -23.49 10.28
CA PRO A 49 -0.83 -22.60 10.65
C PRO A 49 -0.53 -21.53 9.61
N ARG A 50 -0.63 -21.88 8.32
CA ARG A 50 -0.44 -20.95 7.20
C ARG A 50 -1.46 -19.79 7.20
N ASP A 51 -2.71 -20.05 7.55
CA ASP A 51 -3.76 -19.02 7.58
C ASP A 51 -3.46 -17.99 8.68
N LEU A 52 -2.98 -18.43 9.84
CA LEU A 52 -2.50 -17.56 10.91
C LEU A 52 -1.23 -16.81 10.52
N SER A 53 -0.27 -17.50 9.87
CA SER A 53 0.97 -16.88 9.41
C SER A 53 0.71 -15.74 8.43
N GLN A 54 -0.24 -15.89 7.51
CA GLN A 54 -0.63 -14.83 6.59
C GLN A 54 -1.12 -13.58 7.34
N VAL A 55 -1.94 -13.74 8.38
CA VAL A 55 -2.40 -12.62 9.21
C VAL A 55 -1.23 -11.96 9.95
N VAL A 56 -0.37 -12.77 10.56
CA VAL A 56 0.79 -12.27 11.34
C VAL A 56 1.77 -11.51 10.46
N LEU A 57 2.01 -11.95 9.23
CA LEU A 57 2.95 -11.31 8.30
C LEU A 57 2.44 -9.97 7.72
N HIS A 58 1.20 -9.58 7.96
CA HIS A 58 0.74 -8.22 7.67
C HIS A 58 1.08 -7.23 8.79
N ASP A 59 1.45 -7.71 9.97
CA ASP A 59 1.67 -6.90 11.15
C ASP A 59 3.05 -7.19 11.77
N PRO A 60 4.05 -6.34 11.52
CA PRO A 60 5.39 -6.52 12.09
C PRO A 60 5.40 -6.62 13.62
N LEU A 61 4.52 -5.87 14.30
CA LEU A 61 4.42 -5.90 15.76
C LEU A 61 3.87 -7.24 16.25
N MET A 62 2.90 -7.82 15.54
CA MET A 62 2.42 -9.18 15.83
C MET A 62 3.48 -10.23 15.54
N ALA A 63 4.20 -10.14 14.42
CA ALA A 63 5.30 -11.04 14.10
C ALA A 63 6.38 -11.01 15.19
N LEU A 64 6.76 -9.83 15.64
CA LEU A 64 7.70 -9.64 16.74
C LEU A 64 7.20 -10.28 18.05
N ARG A 65 5.91 -10.12 18.38
CA ARG A 65 5.31 -10.75 19.58
C ARG A 65 5.36 -12.27 19.52
N VAL A 66 5.06 -12.86 18.36
CA VAL A 66 5.12 -14.32 18.16
C VAL A 66 6.53 -14.83 18.40
N LEU A 67 7.55 -14.19 17.81
CA LEU A 67 8.95 -14.57 17.98
C LEU A 67 9.42 -14.43 19.44
N ARG A 68 9.10 -13.32 20.10
CA ARG A 68 9.43 -13.09 21.52
C ARG A 68 8.76 -14.11 22.44
N PHE A 69 7.49 -14.46 22.19
CA PHE A 69 6.76 -15.43 22.98
C PHE A 69 7.42 -16.82 22.96
N LEU A 70 7.88 -17.24 21.78
CA LEU A 70 8.53 -18.54 21.61
C LEU A 70 9.87 -18.62 22.34
N LYS A 71 10.66 -17.55 22.32
CA LYS A 71 11.92 -17.50 23.07
C LYS A 71 11.72 -17.83 24.54
N ASN A 72 10.65 -17.34 25.15
CA ASN A 72 10.40 -17.54 26.58
C ASN A 72 9.93 -18.96 26.92
N ARG A 73 9.57 -19.77 25.93
CA ARG A 73 9.03 -21.12 26.11
C ARG A 73 9.94 -22.24 25.63
N HIS A 74 10.90 -21.93 24.76
CA HIS A 74 11.76 -22.92 24.15
C HIS A 74 13.24 -22.69 24.53
N SER A 75 14.02 -23.77 24.52
CA SER A 75 15.47 -23.67 24.74
C SER A 75 16.15 -22.88 23.59
N ALA A 76 17.32 -22.34 23.86
CA ALA A 76 18.10 -21.61 22.84
C ALA A 76 18.37 -22.45 21.58
N HIS A 77 18.50 -23.77 21.72
CA HIS A 77 18.71 -24.69 20.59
C HIS A 77 17.47 -24.81 19.73
N ALA A 78 16.29 -25.01 20.32
CA ALA A 78 15.03 -25.06 19.57
C ALA A 78 14.69 -23.72 18.88
N MET A 79 15.09 -22.59 19.47
CA MET A 79 14.91 -21.27 18.87
C MET A 79 15.79 -21.02 17.64
N SER A 80 16.96 -21.65 17.56
CA SER A 80 17.85 -21.52 16.37
C SER A 80 17.26 -22.15 15.11
N GLU A 81 16.30 -23.06 15.26
CA GLU A 81 15.60 -23.73 14.16
C GLU A 81 14.33 -23.01 13.71
N ILE A 82 13.80 -22.07 14.52
CA ILE A 82 12.59 -21.32 14.20
C ILE A 82 12.97 -20.07 13.41
N THR A 83 12.90 -20.16 12.12
CA THR A 83 13.30 -19.08 11.19
C THR A 83 12.13 -18.45 10.47
N THR A 84 10.90 -19.02 10.61
CA THR A 84 9.69 -18.51 9.96
C THR A 84 8.51 -18.39 10.93
N VAL A 85 7.58 -17.48 10.66
CA VAL A 85 6.34 -17.33 11.45
C VAL A 85 5.46 -18.59 11.35
N GLU A 86 5.38 -19.20 10.17
CA GLU A 86 4.59 -20.42 9.99
C GLU A 86 5.15 -21.56 10.82
N HIS A 87 6.49 -21.76 10.81
CA HIS A 87 7.15 -22.75 11.65
C HIS A 87 6.92 -22.46 13.14
N ALA A 88 7.02 -21.20 13.54
CA ALA A 88 6.70 -20.75 14.89
C ALA A 88 5.28 -21.15 15.33
N ILE A 89 4.30 -20.95 14.48
CA ILE A 89 2.89 -21.30 14.74
C ILE A 89 2.69 -22.82 14.72
N MET A 90 3.37 -23.55 13.83
CA MET A 90 3.33 -25.02 13.82
C MET A 90 3.86 -25.61 15.14
N MET A 91 4.98 -25.08 15.65
CA MET A 91 5.57 -25.49 16.92
C MET A 91 4.64 -25.20 18.11
N LEU A 92 3.94 -24.08 18.06
CA LEU A 92 3.01 -23.68 19.13
C LEU A 92 1.69 -24.45 19.07
N GLY A 93 1.19 -24.71 17.87
CA GLY A 93 -0.16 -25.22 17.58
C GLY A 93 -1.20 -24.12 17.51
N VAL A 94 -2.29 -24.35 16.75
CA VAL A 94 -3.36 -23.35 16.49
C VAL A 94 -4.09 -22.96 17.76
N SER A 95 -4.61 -23.93 18.54
CA SER A 95 -5.36 -23.63 19.77
C SER A 95 -4.49 -22.99 20.86
N PRO A 96 -3.24 -23.44 21.11
CA PRO A 96 -2.33 -22.72 22.00
C PRO A 96 -2.00 -21.31 21.51
N PHE A 97 -1.89 -21.08 20.19
CA PHE A 97 -1.71 -19.74 19.63
C PHE A 97 -2.85 -18.81 20.06
N PHE A 98 -4.10 -19.19 19.80
CA PHE A 98 -5.26 -18.37 20.19
C PHE A 98 -5.38 -18.14 21.70
N ARG A 99 -4.99 -19.12 22.53
CA ARG A 99 -4.94 -18.93 23.99
C ARG A 99 -3.86 -17.94 24.42
N SER A 100 -2.67 -18.04 23.82
CA SER A 100 -1.52 -17.22 24.19
C SER A 100 -1.64 -15.77 23.74
N PHE A 101 -2.41 -15.54 22.67
CA PHE A 101 -2.65 -14.22 22.08
C PHE A 101 -4.12 -13.78 22.21
N SER A 102 -4.79 -14.16 23.31
CA SER A 102 -6.17 -13.77 23.59
C SER A 102 -6.32 -12.33 24.08
N ASP A 103 -5.27 -11.79 24.74
CA ASP A 103 -5.25 -10.45 25.35
C ASP A 103 -4.33 -9.50 24.56
N LEU A 104 -4.63 -9.31 23.28
CA LEU A 104 -3.93 -8.39 22.42
C LEU A 104 -4.56 -6.99 22.52
N ARG A 105 -3.73 -5.97 22.64
CA ARG A 105 -4.15 -4.55 22.58
C ARG A 105 -4.08 -4.05 21.16
N SER A 106 -5.03 -3.22 20.73
CA SER A 106 -4.97 -2.60 19.41
C SER A 106 -4.27 -1.25 19.46
N LEU A 107 -3.57 -0.92 18.38
CA LEU A 107 -3.03 0.44 18.17
C LEU A 107 -4.13 1.49 18.19
N ASP A 108 -5.32 1.17 17.64
CA ASP A 108 -6.46 2.07 17.64
C ASP A 108 -6.91 2.43 19.07
N ALA A 109 -6.86 1.48 20.01
CA ALA A 109 -7.20 1.73 21.40
C ALA A 109 -6.16 2.59 22.12
N ASP A 110 -4.87 2.45 21.77
CA ASP A 110 -3.77 3.15 22.42
C ASP A 110 -3.52 4.54 21.84
N LEU A 111 -3.62 4.69 20.52
CA LEU A 111 -3.25 5.90 19.78
C LEU A 111 -4.43 6.58 19.05
N GLY A 112 -5.62 5.98 19.03
CA GLY A 112 -6.73 6.35 18.14
C GLY A 112 -7.09 7.85 18.09
N SER A 113 -6.93 8.60 19.19
CA SER A 113 -7.12 10.06 19.21
C SER A 113 -5.88 10.84 18.78
N LYS A 114 -4.71 10.20 18.68
CA LYS A 114 -3.43 10.83 18.38
C LYS A 114 -3.08 10.60 16.90
N LYS A 115 -3.55 11.50 16.05
CA LYS A 115 -3.44 11.35 14.59
C LYS A 115 -1.99 11.23 14.10
N VAL A 116 -1.09 12.10 14.58
CA VAL A 116 0.31 12.15 14.10
C VAL A 116 1.09 10.88 14.46
N PRO A 117 1.13 10.41 15.74
CA PRO A 117 1.78 9.16 16.07
C PRO A 117 1.24 7.95 15.33
N MET A 118 -0.08 7.88 15.15
CA MET A 118 -0.73 6.78 14.42
C MET A 118 -0.29 6.78 12.95
N GLN A 119 -0.32 7.93 12.28
CA GLN A 119 0.08 8.03 10.87
C GLN A 119 1.55 7.71 10.66
N GLY A 120 2.45 8.22 11.53
CA GLY A 120 3.87 7.92 11.46
C GLY A 120 4.15 6.42 11.62
N LEU A 121 3.57 5.78 12.64
CA LEU A 121 3.72 4.35 12.87
C LEU A 121 3.18 3.52 11.69
N ILE A 122 1.97 3.81 11.22
CA ILE A 122 1.35 3.09 10.09
C ILE A 122 2.16 3.26 8.81
N ALA A 123 2.76 4.43 8.58
CA ALA A 123 3.63 4.64 7.41
C ALA A 123 4.86 3.71 7.45
N VAL A 124 5.51 3.57 8.62
CA VAL A 124 6.66 2.66 8.78
C VAL A 124 6.24 1.19 8.62
N VAL A 125 5.13 0.79 9.24
CA VAL A 125 4.59 -0.57 9.14
C VAL A 125 4.22 -0.93 7.70
N GLY A 126 3.54 -0.02 6.99
CA GLY A 126 3.19 -0.20 5.58
C GLY A 126 4.44 -0.30 4.70
N ARG A 127 5.44 0.56 4.91
CA ARG A 127 6.73 0.51 4.20
C ARG A 127 7.45 -0.81 4.43
N ALA A 128 7.48 -1.31 5.66
CA ALA A 128 8.09 -2.61 5.98
C ALA A 128 7.35 -3.77 5.27
N ARG A 129 6.04 -3.72 5.19
CA ARG A 129 5.24 -4.69 4.43
C ARG A 129 5.57 -4.66 2.94
N HIS A 130 5.64 -3.47 2.34
CA HIS A 130 6.00 -3.28 0.94
C HIS A 130 7.42 -3.83 0.65
N ALA A 131 8.38 -3.52 1.52
CA ALA A 131 9.73 -4.08 1.43
C ALA A 131 9.74 -5.62 1.51
N ALA A 132 8.97 -6.20 2.43
CA ALA A 132 8.88 -7.66 2.58
C ALA A 132 8.29 -8.35 1.34
N LEU A 133 7.34 -7.70 0.64
CA LEU A 133 6.80 -8.20 -0.63
C LEU A 133 7.87 -8.21 -1.73
N HIS A 134 8.66 -7.15 -1.86
CA HIS A 134 9.79 -7.09 -2.79
C HIS A 134 10.84 -8.15 -2.45
N ALA A 135 11.22 -8.24 -1.20
CA ALA A 135 12.22 -9.21 -0.75
C ALA A 135 11.81 -10.66 -1.04
N ARG A 136 10.52 -10.98 -0.85
CA ARG A 136 9.93 -12.28 -1.20
C ARG A 136 10.01 -12.57 -2.69
N GLU A 137 9.61 -11.60 -3.52
CA GLU A 137 9.63 -11.75 -4.98
C GLU A 137 11.06 -11.98 -5.49
N TRP A 138 12.03 -11.21 -5.01
CA TRP A 138 13.44 -11.37 -5.43
C TRP A 138 14.06 -12.65 -4.91
N ALA A 139 13.71 -13.11 -3.70
CA ALA A 139 14.15 -14.39 -3.20
C ALA A 139 13.64 -15.55 -4.08
N ARG A 140 12.36 -15.50 -4.48
CA ARG A 140 11.78 -16.48 -5.42
C ARG A 140 12.46 -16.47 -6.80
N LEU A 141 12.74 -15.30 -7.35
CA LEU A 141 13.46 -15.17 -8.63
C LEU A 141 14.88 -15.70 -8.60
N ARG A 142 15.44 -15.89 -7.41
CA ARG A 142 16.76 -16.47 -7.16
C ARG A 142 16.70 -17.92 -6.69
N ASP A 143 15.51 -18.52 -6.74
CA ASP A 143 15.30 -19.89 -6.23
C ASP A 143 15.76 -20.10 -4.78
N ASP A 144 15.59 -19.06 -3.93
CA ASP A 144 15.92 -19.14 -2.52
C ASP A 144 14.86 -19.98 -1.78
N ILE A 145 15.23 -21.21 -1.41
CA ILE A 145 14.35 -22.18 -0.74
C ILE A 145 13.85 -21.64 0.62
N GLN A 146 14.60 -20.75 1.24
CA GLN A 146 14.29 -20.16 2.56
C GLN A 146 13.84 -18.70 2.43
N SER A 147 13.04 -18.39 1.43
CA SER A 147 12.54 -17.02 1.16
C SER A 147 11.82 -16.39 2.36
N ASP A 148 11.16 -17.19 3.19
CA ASP A 148 10.38 -16.69 4.34
C ASP A 148 11.25 -16.07 5.44
N GLU A 149 12.50 -16.51 5.57
CA GLU A 149 13.47 -15.90 6.51
C GLU A 149 13.85 -14.48 6.06
N VAL A 150 14.03 -14.29 4.75
CA VAL A 150 14.28 -12.98 4.14
C VAL A 150 13.07 -12.05 4.35
N VAL A 151 11.85 -12.59 4.20
CA VAL A 151 10.60 -11.86 4.43
C VAL A 151 10.51 -11.33 5.86
N ILE A 152 10.76 -12.19 6.86
CA ILE A 152 10.68 -11.79 8.27
C ILE A 152 11.78 -10.79 8.62
N ALA A 153 13.02 -11.02 8.17
CA ALA A 153 14.11 -10.08 8.40
C ALA A 153 13.81 -8.71 7.81
N THR A 154 13.24 -8.66 6.60
CA THR A 154 12.84 -7.41 5.95
C THR A 154 11.68 -6.74 6.71
N LEU A 155 10.68 -7.51 7.13
CA LEU A 155 9.51 -7.01 7.85
C LEU A 155 9.89 -6.36 9.19
N LEU A 156 10.92 -6.88 9.87
CA LEU A 156 11.38 -6.40 11.18
C LEU A 156 12.55 -5.42 11.08
N HIS A 157 13.06 -5.13 9.88
CA HIS A 157 14.24 -4.30 9.69
C HIS A 157 14.11 -2.90 10.29
N ASP A 158 12.93 -2.32 10.26
CA ASP A 158 12.64 -0.97 10.79
C ASP A 158 11.94 -1.01 12.15
N MET A 159 12.05 -2.11 12.93
CA MET A 159 11.31 -2.26 14.19
C MET A 159 11.65 -1.17 15.21
N ALA A 160 12.89 -0.68 15.25
CA ALA A 160 13.28 0.39 16.16
C ALA A 160 12.55 1.71 15.82
N GLU A 161 12.35 2.01 14.54
CA GLU A 161 11.58 3.17 14.08
C GLU A 161 10.08 3.03 14.43
N MET A 162 9.51 1.83 14.25
CA MET A 162 8.12 1.56 14.66
C MET A 162 7.92 1.78 16.16
N LEU A 163 8.85 1.29 16.96
CA LEU A 163 8.82 1.45 18.42
C LEU A 163 9.05 2.89 18.85
N LEU A 164 9.90 3.63 18.13
CA LEU A 164 10.09 5.06 18.37
C LEU A 164 8.78 5.84 18.17
N TRP A 165 8.05 5.60 17.10
CA TRP A 165 6.75 6.23 16.85
C TRP A 165 5.72 5.92 17.93
N TYR A 166 5.78 4.73 18.52
CA TYR A 166 4.84 4.33 19.57
C TYR A 166 5.21 4.90 20.93
N PHE A 167 6.49 4.82 21.33
CA PHE A 167 6.95 5.22 22.69
C PHE A 167 7.35 6.68 22.80
N ALA A 168 7.89 7.27 21.74
CA ALA A 168 8.42 8.63 21.73
C ALA A 168 8.07 9.37 20.42
N PRO A 169 6.77 9.59 20.15
CA PRO A 169 6.31 10.17 18.89
C PRO A 169 6.86 11.57 18.61
N SER A 170 7.11 12.38 19.64
CA SER A 170 7.66 13.74 19.47
C SER A 170 9.09 13.71 18.92
N GLN A 171 9.90 12.74 19.36
CA GLN A 171 11.25 12.52 18.84
C GLN A 171 11.20 11.99 17.40
N ALA A 172 10.29 11.05 17.12
CA ALA A 172 10.08 10.53 15.77
C ALA A 172 9.68 11.65 14.80
N GLU A 173 8.71 12.47 15.17
CA GLU A 173 8.26 13.63 14.40
C GLU A 173 9.37 14.66 14.17
N SER A 174 10.20 14.90 15.21
CA SER A 174 11.36 15.80 15.10
C SER A 174 12.39 15.29 14.08
N ILE A 175 12.67 13.98 14.05
CA ILE A 175 13.58 13.37 13.10
C ILE A 175 12.98 13.49 11.68
N GLU A 176 11.72 13.10 11.50
CA GLU A 176 11.04 13.17 10.18
C GLU A 176 11.01 14.60 9.65
N THR A 177 10.64 15.56 10.48
CA THR A 177 10.54 16.98 10.08
C THR A 177 11.90 17.56 9.66
N ARG A 178 12.98 17.23 10.37
CA ARG A 178 14.33 17.69 10.02
C ARG A 178 14.79 17.11 8.70
N LEU A 179 14.59 15.80 8.49
CA LEU A 179 14.97 15.13 7.25
C LEU A 179 14.13 15.59 6.05
N ALA A 180 12.85 15.88 6.25
CA ALA A 180 11.99 16.42 5.20
C ALA A 180 12.32 17.89 4.86
N GLY A 181 12.85 18.65 5.83
CA GLY A 181 13.22 20.06 5.65
C GLY A 181 14.56 20.29 4.95
N ASP A 182 15.48 19.34 5.03
CA ASP A 182 16.83 19.44 4.44
C ASP A 182 17.32 18.08 3.94
N SER A 183 17.31 17.91 2.64
CA SER A 183 17.76 16.68 1.96
C SER A 183 19.26 16.41 2.03
N THR A 184 20.07 17.36 2.53
CA THR A 184 21.52 17.20 2.71
C THR A 184 21.89 16.52 4.02
N LEU A 185 20.95 16.47 4.98
CA LEU A 185 21.18 15.86 6.27
C LEU A 185 21.27 14.34 6.19
N ARG A 186 22.25 13.79 6.88
CA ARG A 186 22.37 12.35 7.06
C ARG A 186 21.43 11.88 8.17
N SER A 187 20.63 10.86 7.89
CA SER A 187 19.66 10.32 8.85
C SER A 187 20.31 9.94 10.20
N LEU A 188 21.49 9.32 10.19
CA LEU A 188 22.22 8.95 11.42
C LEU A 188 22.58 10.15 12.27
N ASP A 189 23.02 11.27 11.65
CA ASP A 189 23.41 12.48 12.38
C ASP A 189 22.18 13.14 13.03
N VAL A 190 21.04 13.16 12.32
CA VAL A 190 19.78 13.67 12.86
C VAL A 190 19.29 12.78 14.02
N GLN A 191 19.33 11.45 13.86
CA GLN A 191 18.95 10.51 14.91
C GLN A 191 19.80 10.70 16.17
N ARG A 192 21.13 10.77 16.02
CA ARG A 192 22.05 11.02 17.15
C ARG A 192 21.82 12.38 17.81
N GLY A 193 21.51 13.40 17.03
CA GLY A 193 21.19 14.73 17.55
C GLY A 193 19.89 14.78 18.34
N VAL A 194 18.92 13.91 18.07
CA VAL A 194 17.61 13.87 18.76
C VAL A 194 17.58 12.85 19.88
N LEU A 195 18.18 11.66 19.66
CA LEU A 195 18.07 10.50 20.56
C LEU A 195 19.34 10.25 21.38
N GLY A 196 20.49 10.76 20.92
CA GLY A 196 21.80 10.43 21.45
C GLY A 196 22.42 9.16 20.86
N PHE A 197 21.69 8.43 19.99
CA PHE A 197 22.13 7.20 19.32
C PHE A 197 21.44 7.05 17.97
N GLY A 198 21.91 6.09 17.14
CA GLY A 198 21.27 5.72 15.90
C GLY A 198 20.19 4.63 16.09
N LEU A 199 19.13 4.66 15.30
CA LEU A 199 18.05 3.65 15.38
C LEU A 199 18.56 2.22 15.11
N ASN A 200 19.59 2.06 14.28
CA ASN A 200 20.20 0.75 14.05
C ASN A 200 20.89 0.21 15.32
N GLU A 201 21.51 1.09 16.12
CA GLU A 201 22.13 0.70 17.40
C GLU A 201 21.05 0.19 18.38
N LEU A 202 19.91 0.88 18.47
CA LEU A 202 18.77 0.44 19.27
C LEU A 202 18.18 -0.89 18.74
N GLN A 203 18.07 -1.03 17.42
CA GLN A 203 17.55 -2.23 16.78
C GLN A 203 18.36 -3.46 17.11
N VAL A 204 19.68 -3.38 16.95
CA VAL A 204 20.62 -4.47 17.28
C VAL A 204 20.52 -4.83 18.77
N ALA A 205 20.48 -3.83 19.63
CA ALA A 205 20.38 -4.03 21.07
C ALA A 205 19.04 -4.68 21.50
N LEU A 206 17.92 -4.25 20.92
CA LEU A 206 16.60 -4.88 21.13
C LEU A 206 16.54 -6.30 20.60
N ALA A 207 17.09 -6.57 19.40
CA ALA A 207 17.13 -7.89 18.82
C ALA A 207 17.91 -8.88 19.70
N ALA A 208 19.04 -8.44 20.27
CA ALA A 208 19.84 -9.19 21.23
C ALA A 208 19.08 -9.43 22.55
N ALA A 209 18.52 -8.38 23.15
CA ALA A 209 17.78 -8.45 24.41
C ALA A 209 16.57 -9.38 24.31
N TRP A 210 15.90 -9.39 23.18
CA TRP A 210 14.73 -10.26 22.92
C TRP A 210 15.12 -11.63 22.39
N GLY A 211 16.42 -11.86 22.07
CA GLY A 211 16.96 -13.09 21.53
C GLY A 211 16.24 -13.52 20.26
N LEU A 212 16.08 -12.58 19.35
CA LEU A 212 15.59 -12.92 18.02
C LEU A 212 16.55 -13.91 17.37
N PRO A 213 16.05 -14.81 16.49
CA PRO A 213 16.90 -15.80 15.83
C PRO A 213 18.12 -15.17 15.17
N SER A 214 19.30 -15.75 15.40
CA SER A 214 20.58 -15.19 14.94
C SER A 214 20.65 -15.03 13.42
N LEU A 215 19.94 -15.90 12.69
CA LEU A 215 19.83 -15.80 11.24
C LEU A 215 19.06 -14.54 10.83
N ILE A 216 17.90 -14.27 11.46
CA ILE A 216 17.11 -13.07 11.19
C ILE A 216 17.93 -11.81 11.48
N THR A 217 18.58 -11.75 12.65
CA THR A 217 19.43 -10.60 13.02
C THR A 217 20.61 -10.42 12.07
N SER A 218 21.21 -11.52 11.59
CA SER A 218 22.31 -11.45 10.62
C SER A 218 21.89 -10.98 9.23
N LEU A 219 20.61 -11.17 8.85
CA LEU A 219 20.06 -10.68 7.59
C LEU A 219 19.67 -9.21 7.68
N MET A 220 19.42 -8.69 8.88
CA MET A 220 19.11 -7.28 9.15
C MET A 220 20.38 -6.43 9.36
N ASP A 221 21.57 -7.05 9.32
CA ASP A 221 22.84 -6.37 9.54
C ASP A 221 23.38 -5.74 8.24
N ASP A 222 23.33 -4.43 8.15
CA ASP A 222 23.80 -3.65 6.99
C ASP A 222 25.28 -3.90 6.66
N TYR A 223 26.11 -4.24 7.66
CA TYR A 223 27.53 -4.55 7.46
C TYR A 223 27.75 -5.89 6.73
N ARG A 224 26.72 -6.72 6.60
CA ARG A 224 26.77 -8.01 5.89
C ARG A 224 26.13 -7.96 4.50
N ALA A 225 25.94 -6.79 3.96
CA ALA A 225 25.28 -6.55 2.65
C ALA A 225 25.94 -7.26 1.45
N GLU A 226 27.16 -7.77 1.60
CA GLU A 226 27.82 -8.58 0.55
C GLU A 226 27.16 -9.95 0.35
N ARG A 227 26.51 -10.51 1.38
CA ARG A 227 25.81 -11.78 1.27
C ARG A 227 24.49 -11.59 0.52
N PRO A 228 24.21 -12.44 -0.50
CA PRO A 228 23.03 -12.22 -1.37
C PRO A 228 21.70 -12.09 -0.65
N ARG A 229 21.48 -12.81 0.46
CA ARG A 229 20.24 -12.74 1.25
C ARG A 229 20.14 -11.44 2.06
N ALA A 230 21.24 -11.04 2.73
CA ALA A 230 21.28 -9.75 3.44
C ALA A 230 21.16 -8.58 2.48
N ARG A 231 21.80 -8.68 1.29
CA ARG A 231 21.64 -7.69 0.23
C ARG A 231 20.22 -7.59 -0.28
N ASN A 232 19.48 -8.71 -0.35
CA ASN A 232 18.05 -8.70 -0.70
C ASN A 232 17.26 -7.88 0.31
N VAL A 233 17.44 -8.11 1.61
CA VAL A 233 16.79 -7.35 2.69
C VAL A 233 17.11 -5.86 2.56
N LEU A 234 18.37 -5.50 2.47
CA LEU A 234 18.83 -4.11 2.42
C LEU A 234 18.28 -3.36 1.20
N LEU A 235 18.36 -3.97 0.00
CA LEU A 235 17.83 -3.36 -1.21
C LEU A 235 16.31 -3.18 -1.15
N ALA A 236 15.57 -4.11 -0.57
CA ALA A 236 14.13 -3.99 -0.41
C ALA A 236 13.75 -2.84 0.53
N VAL A 237 14.44 -2.71 1.65
CA VAL A 237 14.25 -1.61 2.61
C VAL A 237 14.63 -0.27 2.00
N ASN A 238 15.78 -0.16 1.33
CA ASN A 238 16.23 1.08 0.71
C ASN A 238 15.26 1.53 -0.39
N LEU A 239 14.90 0.63 -1.32
CA LEU A 239 13.94 0.93 -2.37
C LEU A 239 12.66 1.54 -1.80
N THR A 240 12.08 0.91 -0.77
CA THR A 240 10.79 1.37 -0.22
C THR A 240 10.92 2.65 0.61
N ARG A 241 12.07 2.95 1.18
CA ARG A 241 12.37 4.25 1.78
C ARG A 241 12.45 5.34 0.71
N HIS A 242 13.19 5.11 -0.37
CA HIS A 242 13.38 6.09 -1.44
C HIS A 242 12.09 6.35 -2.22
N CYS A 243 11.28 5.32 -2.50
CA CYS A 243 9.99 5.52 -3.18
C CYS A 243 8.83 5.96 -2.27
N ASN A 244 9.06 6.13 -0.96
CA ASN A 244 7.99 6.48 0.00
C ASN A 244 7.31 7.83 -0.28
N ASN A 245 8.00 8.74 -0.95
CA ASN A 245 7.49 10.06 -1.34
C ASN A 245 7.36 10.23 -2.86
N GLY A 246 7.40 9.17 -3.63
CA GLY A 246 7.34 9.17 -5.09
C GLY A 246 8.55 8.48 -5.72
N TRP A 247 8.55 8.35 -7.03
CA TRP A 247 9.56 7.62 -7.79
C TRP A 247 10.59 8.53 -8.47
N GLU A 248 10.80 9.75 -7.94
CA GLU A 248 11.75 10.73 -8.46
C GLU A 248 12.99 10.91 -7.55
N ASP A 249 13.16 10.05 -6.54
CA ASP A 249 14.32 10.11 -5.64
C ASP A 249 15.61 9.79 -6.40
N ALA A 250 16.67 10.56 -6.15
CA ALA A 250 17.96 10.45 -6.82
C ALA A 250 18.68 9.10 -6.56
N ALA A 251 18.32 8.38 -5.49
CA ALA A 251 18.90 7.07 -5.16
C ALA A 251 18.23 5.89 -5.90
N LEU A 252 17.04 6.07 -6.46
CA LEU A 252 16.29 4.99 -7.12
C LEU A 252 17.02 4.35 -8.30
N PRO A 253 17.77 5.08 -9.17
CA PRO A 253 18.57 4.45 -10.23
C PRO A 253 19.62 3.48 -9.69
N ASP A 254 20.28 3.81 -8.57
CA ASP A 254 21.27 2.94 -7.93
C ASP A 254 20.63 1.72 -7.29
N ASP A 255 19.45 1.88 -6.64
CA ASP A 255 18.66 0.76 -6.14
C ASP A 255 18.27 -0.19 -7.26
N ILE A 256 17.72 0.31 -8.36
CA ILE A 256 17.34 -0.49 -9.54
C ILE A 256 18.57 -1.24 -10.09
N ALA A 257 19.73 -0.56 -10.21
CA ALA A 257 20.96 -1.21 -10.64
C ALA A 257 21.43 -2.31 -9.66
N GLY A 258 21.26 -2.09 -8.35
CA GLY A 258 21.52 -3.08 -7.30
C GLY A 258 20.62 -4.30 -7.42
N ILE A 259 19.31 -4.09 -7.62
CA ILE A 259 18.30 -5.14 -7.81
C ILE A 259 18.59 -5.95 -9.08
N ARG A 260 18.91 -5.28 -10.20
CA ARG A 260 19.30 -5.95 -11.46
C ARG A 260 20.45 -6.94 -11.23
N ARG A 261 21.49 -6.50 -10.52
CA ARG A 261 22.64 -7.38 -10.17
C ARG A 261 22.24 -8.51 -9.24
N LEU A 262 21.33 -8.28 -8.30
CA LEU A 262 20.87 -9.27 -7.34
C LEU A 262 20.09 -10.40 -8.02
N ILE A 263 19.15 -10.06 -8.90
CA ILE A 263 18.23 -11.05 -9.51
C ILE A 263 18.61 -11.48 -10.92
N GLY A 264 19.65 -10.86 -11.53
CA GLY A 264 20.13 -11.24 -12.86
C GLY A 264 19.14 -10.96 -13.98
N ARG A 265 18.36 -9.88 -13.89
CA ARG A 265 17.31 -9.53 -14.86
C ARG A 265 17.59 -8.21 -15.56
N SER A 266 16.95 -7.99 -16.71
CA SER A 266 17.00 -6.72 -17.41
C SER A 266 16.35 -5.59 -16.60
N GLU A 267 16.66 -4.34 -16.94
CA GLU A 267 16.06 -3.19 -16.26
C GLU A 267 14.54 -3.11 -16.46
N LEU A 268 14.08 -3.46 -17.65
CA LEU A 268 12.65 -3.52 -17.96
C LEU A 268 11.94 -4.56 -17.09
N GLU A 269 12.47 -5.78 -17.00
CA GLU A 269 11.90 -6.83 -16.13
C GLU A 269 11.88 -6.41 -14.67
N VAL A 270 12.94 -5.75 -14.17
CA VAL A 270 12.97 -5.20 -12.81
C VAL A 270 11.84 -4.19 -12.62
N LYS A 271 11.72 -3.20 -13.50
CA LYS A 271 10.66 -2.18 -13.43
C LYS A 271 9.26 -2.79 -13.48
N GLN A 272 9.04 -3.80 -14.32
CA GLN A 272 7.78 -4.55 -14.37
C GLN A 272 7.47 -5.25 -13.03
N ARG A 273 8.49 -5.86 -12.41
CA ARG A 273 8.34 -6.52 -11.10
C ARG A 273 8.09 -5.51 -9.97
N LEU A 274 8.80 -4.39 -9.96
CA LEU A 274 8.56 -3.30 -9.00
C LEU A 274 7.12 -2.81 -9.08
N PHE A 275 6.63 -2.60 -10.30
CA PHE A 275 5.27 -2.19 -10.55
C PHE A 275 4.25 -3.23 -10.06
N HIS A 276 4.47 -4.52 -10.38
CA HIS A 276 3.59 -5.60 -9.93
C HIS A 276 3.52 -5.69 -8.40
N VAL A 277 4.67 -5.62 -7.71
CA VAL A 277 4.71 -5.68 -6.24
C VAL A 277 4.06 -4.45 -5.61
N ALA A 278 4.24 -3.25 -6.18
CA ALA A 278 3.55 -2.05 -5.70
C ALA A 278 2.02 -2.20 -5.77
N LEU A 279 1.52 -2.82 -6.84
CA LEU A 279 0.10 -3.11 -6.98
C LEU A 279 -0.39 -4.17 -5.97
N GLU A 280 0.40 -5.21 -5.70
CA GLU A 280 0.09 -6.20 -4.66
C GLU A 280 0.02 -5.53 -3.28
N ALA A 281 1.02 -4.70 -2.95
CA ALA A 281 1.07 -3.98 -1.69
C ALA A 281 -0.11 -3.00 -1.50
N GLY A 282 -0.53 -2.35 -2.57
CA GLY A 282 -1.69 -1.43 -2.52
C GLY A 282 -3.01 -2.12 -2.18
N ARG A 283 -3.16 -3.44 -2.42
CA ARG A 283 -4.33 -4.21 -2.00
C ARG A 283 -4.44 -4.34 -0.48
N ASP A 284 -3.33 -4.22 0.21
CA ASP A 284 -3.28 -4.32 1.67
C ASP A 284 -3.78 -3.03 2.37
N HIS A 285 -4.34 -2.04 1.63
CA HIS A 285 -4.80 -0.76 2.18
C HIS A 285 -5.78 -0.89 3.36
N GLU A 286 -6.63 -1.92 3.37
CA GLU A 286 -7.57 -2.19 4.47
C GLU A 286 -6.85 -2.50 5.79
N TRP A 287 -5.59 -2.96 5.74
CA TRP A 287 -4.77 -3.25 6.93
C TRP A 287 -4.22 -1.99 7.57
N TYR A 288 -3.91 -0.98 6.77
CA TYR A 288 -3.11 0.17 7.18
C TYR A 288 -3.90 1.49 7.18
N GLY A 289 -5.21 1.43 6.93
CA GLY A 289 -6.10 2.60 7.03
C GLY A 289 -5.88 3.62 5.91
N GLU A 290 -5.48 4.85 6.27
CA GLU A 290 -5.38 5.96 5.32
C GLU A 290 -4.15 5.89 4.40
N LEU A 291 -3.13 5.07 4.76
CA LEU A 291 -1.87 4.99 4.04
C LEU A 291 -1.67 3.57 3.51
N ALA A 292 -1.86 3.38 2.21
CA ALA A 292 -1.54 2.11 1.57
C ALA A 292 -0.01 1.89 1.56
N PRO A 293 0.46 0.64 1.73
CA PRO A 293 1.89 0.33 1.75
C PRO A 293 2.66 0.78 0.51
N ALA A 294 2.02 0.83 -0.65
CA ALA A 294 2.60 1.27 -1.90
C ALA A 294 1.68 2.26 -2.61
N MET A 295 1.41 3.37 -1.95
CA MET A 295 0.53 4.40 -2.51
C MET A 295 1.09 4.99 -3.82
N TRP A 296 2.41 5.15 -3.92
CA TRP A 296 3.09 5.71 -5.09
C TRP A 296 3.41 4.60 -6.08
N LEU A 297 2.70 4.58 -7.21
CA LEU A 297 3.00 3.63 -8.28
C LEU A 297 4.26 4.05 -9.05
N PRO A 298 5.18 3.11 -9.33
CA PRO A 298 6.32 3.39 -10.18
C PRO A 298 5.88 3.81 -11.59
N PRO A 299 6.74 4.55 -12.32
CA PRO A 299 6.51 4.83 -13.73
C PRO A 299 6.29 3.53 -14.49
N PHE A 300 5.25 3.52 -15.32
CA PHE A 300 4.86 2.30 -16.02
C PHE A 300 5.93 1.82 -17.01
N PRO A 301 6.42 0.58 -16.91
CA PRO A 301 7.48 0.07 -17.76
C PRO A 301 6.90 -0.49 -19.08
N LEU A 302 6.73 0.35 -20.10
CA LEU A 302 6.51 -0.10 -21.47
C LEU A 302 7.78 0.06 -22.29
N GLU A 303 8.14 -0.97 -23.03
CA GLU A 303 8.93 -0.80 -24.23
C GLU A 303 8.03 -0.16 -25.30
N VAL A 304 8.29 1.09 -25.61
CA VAL A 304 7.87 1.63 -26.89
C VAL A 304 8.92 1.12 -27.88
N ASP A 305 8.53 0.24 -28.79
CA ASP A 305 9.41 -0.28 -29.83
C ASP A 305 10.27 0.86 -30.40
N GLY A 306 11.59 0.77 -30.17
CA GLY A 306 12.59 1.52 -30.89
C GLY A 306 12.72 3.02 -30.61
N GLY A 307 13.38 3.39 -29.51
CA GLY A 307 14.02 4.70 -29.38
C GLY A 307 13.27 5.71 -28.51
N HIS A 308 14.03 6.50 -27.77
CA HIS A 308 13.58 7.69 -27.05
C HIS A 308 12.97 8.74 -28.01
N VAL A 309 11.74 8.54 -28.42
CA VAL A 309 10.96 9.56 -29.10
C VAL A 309 10.12 10.26 -28.03
N ALA A 310 10.35 11.56 -27.85
CA ALA A 310 9.40 12.39 -27.12
C ALA A 310 8.01 12.16 -27.71
N PRO A 311 6.97 11.87 -26.89
CA PRO A 311 5.67 11.48 -27.41
C PRO A 311 5.05 12.64 -28.19
N GLY A 312 5.11 12.55 -29.52
CA GLY A 312 4.35 13.42 -30.39
C GLY A 312 2.86 13.03 -30.40
N PRO A 313 1.97 13.85 -30.92
CA PRO A 313 0.53 13.58 -30.96
C PRO A 313 0.14 12.22 -31.54
N LEU A 314 0.87 11.73 -32.55
CA LEU A 314 0.65 10.42 -33.16
C LEU A 314 1.02 9.25 -32.24
N ALA A 315 2.06 9.40 -31.42
CA ALA A 315 2.45 8.38 -30.45
C ALA A 315 1.42 8.29 -29.33
N SER A 316 0.88 9.42 -28.86
CA SER A 316 -0.18 9.47 -27.83
C SER A 316 -1.46 8.78 -28.29
N ALA A 317 -1.92 9.03 -29.52
CA ALA A 317 -3.09 8.37 -30.09
C ALA A 317 -2.89 6.83 -30.23
N SER A 318 -1.69 6.39 -30.58
CA SER A 318 -1.34 4.96 -30.64
C SER A 318 -1.38 4.31 -29.26
N ILE A 319 -0.89 5.00 -28.21
CA ILE A 319 -0.93 4.54 -26.81
C ILE A 319 -2.38 4.40 -26.35
N LEU A 320 -3.21 5.42 -26.54
CA LEU A 320 -4.64 5.37 -26.17
C LEU A 320 -5.36 4.23 -26.85
N GLY A 321 -5.18 4.07 -28.16
CA GLY A 321 -5.78 2.98 -28.91
C GLY A 321 -5.35 1.59 -28.42
N ARG A 322 -4.09 1.43 -27.97
CA ARG A 322 -3.60 0.18 -27.38
C ARG A 322 -4.21 -0.07 -25.99
N VAL A 323 -4.23 0.96 -25.13
CA VAL A 323 -4.83 0.86 -23.79
C VAL A 323 -6.31 0.54 -23.88
N LYS A 324 -7.07 1.21 -24.76
CA LYS A 324 -8.50 0.94 -24.96
C LYS A 324 -8.75 -0.50 -25.43
N ARG A 325 -7.95 -1.02 -26.36
CA ARG A 325 -8.03 -2.43 -26.78
C ARG A 325 -7.76 -3.39 -25.63
N LEU A 326 -6.76 -3.16 -24.81
CA LEU A 326 -6.44 -3.99 -23.66
C LEU A 326 -7.50 -3.93 -22.56
N LEU A 327 -8.16 -2.78 -22.38
CA LEU A 327 -9.28 -2.64 -21.45
C LEU A 327 -10.59 -3.22 -22.00
N SER A 328 -10.73 -3.46 -23.30
CA SER A 328 -11.93 -4.09 -23.88
C SER A 328 -12.04 -5.57 -23.50
N ALA A 329 -13.26 -6.10 -23.42
CA ALA A 329 -13.57 -7.39 -22.81
C ALA A 329 -12.94 -8.64 -23.50
N ASN A 330 -12.40 -8.49 -24.71
CA ASN A 330 -11.87 -9.60 -25.51
C ASN A 330 -10.34 -9.77 -25.44
N ALA A 331 -9.66 -9.03 -24.57
CA ALA A 331 -8.20 -8.97 -24.53
C ALA A 331 -7.59 -9.60 -23.26
N ASP A 332 -8.24 -10.59 -22.63
CA ASP A 332 -7.77 -11.18 -21.36
C ASP A 332 -6.43 -11.90 -21.51
N GLU A 333 -6.19 -12.61 -22.61
CA GLU A 333 -4.91 -13.29 -22.87
C GLU A 333 -3.76 -12.28 -23.05
N ASP A 334 -4.01 -11.17 -23.71
CA ASP A 334 -3.02 -10.10 -23.91
C ASP A 334 -2.69 -9.38 -22.61
N LEU A 335 -3.67 -9.20 -21.73
CA LEU A 335 -3.49 -8.60 -20.41
C LEU A 335 -2.72 -9.50 -19.44
N VAL A 336 -2.93 -10.80 -19.49
CA VAL A 336 -2.19 -11.78 -18.69
C VAL A 336 -0.73 -11.81 -19.12
N ASN A 337 -0.47 -11.81 -20.43
CA ASN A 337 0.89 -11.76 -20.99
C ASN A 337 1.58 -10.42 -20.65
N TRP A 338 0.82 -9.35 -20.56
CA TRP A 338 1.30 -8.02 -20.30
C TRP A 338 1.64 -7.77 -18.80
N GLY A 339 0.93 -8.43 -17.88
CA GLY A 339 1.21 -8.40 -16.43
C GLY A 339 2.41 -9.24 -15.99
N GLY A 340 3.14 -9.86 -16.92
CA GLY A 340 4.24 -10.80 -16.65
C GLY A 340 3.67 -12.11 -16.12
N SER A 341 3.82 -13.20 -16.87
CA SER A 341 3.45 -14.55 -16.47
C SER A 341 4.28 -15.02 -15.27
N GLY A 342 3.93 -14.57 -14.09
CA GLY A 342 4.31 -15.21 -12.84
C GLY A 342 3.19 -16.18 -12.51
N THR A 343 3.37 -17.44 -12.81
CA THR A 343 2.55 -18.55 -12.36
C THR A 343 2.37 -18.52 -10.85
N LEU A 344 1.35 -17.80 -10.40
CA LEU A 344 0.67 -18.14 -9.16
C LEU A 344 -0.40 -19.15 -9.56
N GLY A 345 -0.12 -20.43 -9.24
CA GLY A 345 -0.94 -21.55 -9.64
C GLY A 345 -2.41 -21.37 -9.28
N GLY A 346 -3.28 -21.63 -10.22
CA GLY A 346 -4.73 -21.70 -10.07
C GLY A 346 -5.42 -21.08 -11.27
N ALA A 347 -6.04 -21.92 -12.08
CA ALA A 347 -6.85 -21.56 -13.21
C ALA A 347 -7.97 -20.60 -12.81
N GLU A 348 -7.81 -19.34 -13.21
CA GLU A 348 -8.83 -18.38 -13.61
C GLU A 348 -8.12 -17.03 -13.80
N SER A 349 -7.73 -16.76 -15.03
CA SER A 349 -6.89 -15.64 -15.43
C SER A 349 -7.72 -14.37 -15.69
N SER A 350 -8.45 -13.90 -14.70
CA SER A 350 -8.99 -12.53 -14.78
C SER A 350 -7.91 -11.52 -14.34
N PRO A 351 -7.69 -10.46 -15.12
CA PRO A 351 -6.69 -9.44 -14.76
C PRO A 351 -7.01 -8.83 -13.39
N SER A 352 -5.97 -8.63 -12.59
CA SER A 352 -6.16 -8.05 -11.26
C SER A 352 -6.65 -6.61 -11.38
N VAL A 353 -7.50 -6.17 -10.42
CA VAL A 353 -7.93 -4.76 -10.28
C VAL A 353 -6.75 -3.80 -10.43
N ALA A 354 -5.64 -4.15 -9.83
CA ALA A 354 -4.43 -3.37 -9.86
C ALA A 354 -3.82 -3.26 -11.27
N ALA A 355 -3.78 -4.33 -12.05
CA ALA A 355 -3.31 -4.29 -13.43
C ALA A 355 -4.19 -3.40 -14.31
N LEU A 356 -5.52 -3.49 -14.15
CA LEU A 356 -6.48 -2.65 -14.86
C LEU A 356 -6.31 -1.16 -14.50
N MET A 357 -6.10 -0.86 -13.21
CA MET A 357 -5.81 0.49 -12.73
C MET A 357 -4.53 1.06 -13.33
N ALA A 358 -3.48 0.26 -13.32
CA ALA A 358 -2.20 0.64 -13.88
C ALA A 358 -2.25 0.97 -15.36
N LEU A 359 -2.92 0.10 -16.11
CA LEU A 359 -3.13 0.29 -17.55
C LEU A 359 -3.92 1.58 -17.81
N THR A 360 -4.98 1.82 -17.03
CA THR A 360 -5.77 3.04 -17.11
C THR A 360 -4.92 4.28 -16.81
N PHE A 361 -4.15 4.26 -15.73
CA PHE A 361 -3.27 5.38 -15.35
C PHE A 361 -2.21 5.65 -16.42
N TYR A 362 -1.67 4.59 -17.01
CA TYR A 362 -0.74 4.74 -18.13
C TYR A 362 -1.40 5.42 -19.34
N GLY A 363 -2.61 4.99 -19.72
CA GLY A 363 -3.39 5.61 -20.80
C GLY A 363 -3.69 7.07 -20.53
N LEU A 364 -4.10 7.39 -19.31
CA LEU A 364 -4.37 8.77 -18.88
C LEU A 364 -3.10 9.63 -18.93
N TYR A 365 -1.97 9.11 -18.45
CA TYR A 365 -0.70 9.85 -18.41
C TYR A 365 -0.08 10.02 -19.79
N LYS A 366 0.27 8.92 -20.45
CA LYS A 366 1.02 8.92 -21.72
C LYS A 366 0.13 9.15 -22.94
N GLY A 367 -1.12 8.73 -22.87
CA GLY A 367 -2.09 8.86 -23.96
C GLY A 367 -2.83 10.19 -23.90
N ALA A 368 -3.54 10.47 -22.82
CA ALA A 368 -4.33 11.68 -22.66
C ALA A 368 -3.54 12.89 -22.11
N GLY A 369 -2.28 12.70 -21.69
CA GLY A 369 -1.43 13.77 -21.14
C GLY A 369 -1.89 14.32 -19.79
N LEU A 370 -2.61 13.51 -19.01
CA LEU A 370 -3.07 13.82 -17.67
C LEU A 370 -1.97 13.40 -16.68
N ALA A 371 -1.16 14.36 -16.25
CA ALA A 371 0.10 14.10 -15.58
C ALA A 371 -0.06 13.59 -14.15
N ARG A 372 -1.10 14.04 -13.42
CA ARG A 372 -1.35 13.62 -12.04
C ARG A 372 -2.67 12.87 -11.95
N GLN A 373 -2.65 11.75 -11.22
CA GLN A 373 -3.79 10.86 -11.12
C GLN A 373 -3.91 10.33 -9.70
N ILE A 374 -5.12 10.28 -9.17
CA ILE A 374 -5.42 9.71 -7.86
C ILE A 374 -6.64 8.81 -7.98
N TYR A 375 -6.52 7.59 -7.49
CA TYR A 375 -7.63 6.66 -7.34
C TYR A 375 -8.07 6.61 -5.88
N PHE A 376 -9.31 6.98 -5.65
CA PHE A 376 -9.95 6.94 -4.34
C PHE A 376 -10.91 5.75 -4.28
N ASN A 377 -10.71 4.88 -3.32
CA ASN A 377 -11.65 3.79 -3.04
C ASN A 377 -12.74 4.27 -2.09
N VAL A 378 -13.99 3.99 -2.44
CA VAL A 378 -15.16 4.37 -1.63
C VAL A 378 -15.35 3.34 -0.52
N ASP A 379 -15.62 3.80 0.69
CA ASP A 379 -15.87 2.94 1.85
C ASP A 379 -17.22 2.20 1.77
N LYS A 380 -17.46 1.27 2.69
CA LYS A 380 -18.71 0.48 2.73
C LYS A 380 -19.96 1.33 2.94
N SER A 381 -19.83 2.49 3.56
CA SER A 381 -20.94 3.39 3.81
C SER A 381 -21.29 4.26 2.60
N GLY A 382 -20.42 4.32 1.59
CA GLY A 382 -20.54 5.21 0.44
C GLY A 382 -20.33 6.69 0.78
N THR A 383 -19.86 6.99 2.00
CA THR A 383 -19.76 8.36 2.51
C THR A 383 -18.36 8.94 2.48
N LEU A 384 -17.34 8.06 2.42
CA LEU A 384 -15.94 8.45 2.42
C LEU A 384 -15.20 7.76 1.28
N ALA A 385 -14.30 8.48 0.61
CA ALA A 385 -13.37 7.89 -0.34
C ALA A 385 -11.93 8.21 0.06
N ARG A 386 -11.05 7.19 0.03
CA ARG A 386 -9.66 7.29 0.44
C ARG A 386 -8.72 7.02 -0.72
N ALA A 387 -7.66 7.81 -0.83
CA ALA A 387 -6.65 7.60 -1.85
C ALA A 387 -5.94 6.25 -1.64
N CYS A 388 -5.90 5.43 -2.69
CA CYS A 388 -5.25 4.12 -2.69
C CYS A 388 -4.06 4.07 -3.65
N TYR A 389 -4.16 4.76 -4.80
CA TYR A 389 -3.09 4.81 -5.80
C TYR A 389 -2.89 6.22 -6.31
N LEU A 390 -1.63 6.59 -6.50
CA LEU A 390 -1.20 7.89 -7.00
C LEU A 390 -0.21 7.67 -8.16
N GLY A 391 -0.50 8.29 -9.28
CA GLY A 391 0.37 8.32 -10.45
C GLY A 391 0.78 9.75 -10.77
N GLY A 392 2.06 10.01 -11.05
CA GLY A 392 2.56 11.33 -11.44
C GLY A 392 2.42 12.44 -10.39
N VAL A 393 2.03 12.09 -9.16
CA VAL A 393 1.90 13.03 -8.04
C VAL A 393 3.21 13.07 -7.26
N ARG A 394 3.71 14.25 -6.91
CA ARG A 394 4.92 14.39 -6.09
C ARG A 394 4.61 14.21 -4.61
N GLY A 395 5.56 13.66 -3.83
CA GLY A 395 5.37 13.23 -2.45
C GLY A 395 4.88 14.27 -1.45
N SER A 396 5.00 15.56 -1.75
CA SER A 396 4.48 16.65 -0.91
C SER A 396 2.98 16.96 -1.14
N ASN A 397 2.31 16.24 -2.04
CA ASN A 397 0.92 16.55 -2.36
C ASN A 397 -0.02 16.15 -1.22
N ARG A 398 -0.67 17.15 -0.60
CA ARG A 398 -1.61 16.96 0.50
C ARG A 398 -2.84 16.12 0.11
N LEU A 399 -3.18 16.05 -1.19
CA LEU A 399 -4.28 15.20 -1.69
C LEU A 399 -4.05 13.72 -1.44
N ALA A 400 -2.79 13.27 -1.46
CA ALA A 400 -2.44 11.87 -1.18
C ALA A 400 -2.90 11.39 0.20
N ARG A 401 -3.00 12.33 1.16
CA ARG A 401 -3.40 12.06 2.55
C ARG A 401 -4.87 12.43 2.82
N HIS A 402 -5.63 12.78 1.77
CA HIS A 402 -7.00 13.28 1.92
C HIS A 402 -8.01 12.16 1.84
N THR A 403 -9.01 12.29 2.71
CA THR A 403 -10.26 11.53 2.64
C THR A 403 -11.32 12.43 2.04
N LEU A 404 -11.92 12.01 0.93
CA LEU A 404 -13.04 12.71 0.30
C LEU A 404 -14.33 12.36 1.04
N THR A 405 -15.09 13.36 1.46
CA THR A 405 -16.44 13.14 1.97
C THR A 405 -17.42 13.10 0.80
N LEU A 406 -18.01 11.94 0.56
CA LEU A 406 -19.00 11.70 -0.48
C LEU A 406 -20.39 11.76 0.16
N GLY A 407 -21.02 12.93 0.22
CA GLY A 407 -22.41 13.07 0.69
C GLY A 407 -23.27 13.72 -0.38
N LEU A 408 -24.57 13.44 -0.42
CA LEU A 408 -25.52 14.09 -1.34
C LEU A 408 -25.53 15.61 -1.20
N ALA A 409 -25.11 16.13 -0.06
CA ALA A 409 -24.91 17.56 0.17
C ALA A 409 -23.67 18.11 -0.55
N ASN A 410 -22.71 17.24 -0.97
CA ASN A 410 -21.52 17.66 -1.68
C ASN A 410 -21.84 17.85 -3.18
N PRO A 411 -21.67 19.06 -3.75
CA PRO A 411 -21.97 19.34 -5.16
C PRO A 411 -21.18 18.44 -6.13
N LEU A 412 -19.90 18.13 -5.84
CA LEU A 412 -19.09 17.23 -6.66
C LEU A 412 -19.70 15.81 -6.69
N THR A 413 -20.10 15.28 -5.54
CA THR A 413 -20.72 13.95 -5.45
C THR A 413 -22.01 13.89 -6.26
N ARG A 414 -22.84 14.96 -6.18
CA ARG A 414 -24.07 15.04 -6.95
C ARG A 414 -23.79 15.07 -8.46
N ALA A 415 -22.89 15.94 -8.90
CA ALA A 415 -22.49 16.04 -10.29
C ALA A 415 -21.88 14.72 -10.82
N LEU A 416 -21.08 14.03 -10.02
CA LEU A 416 -20.54 12.70 -10.36
C LEU A 416 -21.64 11.64 -10.45
N ALA A 417 -22.63 11.68 -9.56
CA ALA A 417 -23.76 10.75 -9.61
C ALA A 417 -24.65 10.96 -10.85
N GLU A 418 -24.83 12.22 -11.26
CA GLU A 418 -25.65 12.60 -12.42
C GLU A 418 -24.96 12.33 -13.76
N SER A 419 -23.68 12.69 -13.89
CA SER A 419 -22.95 12.68 -15.17
C SER A 419 -21.88 11.59 -15.31
N GLY A 420 -21.56 10.89 -14.21
CA GLY A 420 -20.47 9.90 -14.14
C GLY A 420 -19.07 10.52 -14.14
N ALA A 421 -18.88 11.68 -14.74
CA ALA A 421 -17.61 12.41 -14.76
C ALA A 421 -17.84 13.92 -14.84
N VAL A 422 -16.92 14.68 -14.27
CA VAL A 422 -16.97 16.14 -14.17
C VAL A 422 -15.63 16.74 -14.59
N TRP A 423 -15.71 17.82 -15.35
CA TRP A 423 -14.60 18.71 -15.63
C TRP A 423 -14.81 20.04 -14.88
N TRP A 424 -14.02 20.27 -13.84
CA TRP A 424 -13.99 21.56 -13.17
C TRP A 424 -12.92 22.46 -13.81
N ARG A 425 -13.31 23.68 -14.24
CA ARG A 425 -12.46 24.60 -15.00
C ARG A 425 -11.82 25.72 -14.18
N GLY A 426 -11.89 25.63 -12.87
CA GLY A 426 -11.23 26.60 -11.97
C GLY A 426 -12.10 27.78 -11.55
N SER A 427 -13.35 27.91 -12.03
CA SER A 427 -14.28 28.96 -11.61
C SER A 427 -15.27 28.48 -10.55
N ASP A 428 -15.56 29.32 -9.55
CA ASP A 428 -16.53 29.05 -8.48
C ASP A 428 -17.97 29.02 -8.94
N ASP A 429 -18.25 29.64 -10.10
CA ASP A 429 -19.61 29.80 -10.63
C ASP A 429 -20.13 28.48 -11.23
N GLU A 430 -19.25 27.58 -11.66
CA GLU A 430 -19.67 26.33 -12.31
C GLU A 430 -20.03 25.20 -11.30
N LEU A 431 -19.39 25.17 -10.14
CA LEU A 431 -19.70 24.28 -9.04
C LEU A 431 -19.37 24.98 -7.73
N PRO A 432 -20.36 25.40 -6.93
CA PRO A 432 -20.12 25.97 -5.62
C PRO A 432 -19.58 24.90 -4.67
N LEU A 433 -18.28 24.75 -4.68
CA LEU A 433 -17.57 23.69 -4.02
C LEU A 433 -17.16 24.14 -2.61
N THR A 434 -18.00 23.96 -1.62
CA THR A 434 -17.68 24.22 -0.22
C THR A 434 -16.86 23.07 0.39
N GLY A 435 -15.73 23.38 0.99
CA GLY A 435 -14.90 22.44 1.78
C GLY A 435 -13.85 21.68 0.98
N LEU A 436 -14.24 20.80 0.09
CA LEU A 436 -13.34 19.96 -0.72
C LEU A 436 -12.49 20.78 -1.70
N THR A 437 -13.06 21.82 -2.23
CA THR A 437 -12.51 22.67 -3.27
C THR A 437 -11.30 23.47 -2.89
N ARG A 438 -11.23 23.99 -1.67
CA ARG A 438 -10.09 24.81 -1.28
C ARG A 438 -8.79 23.99 -1.34
N GLU A 439 -8.85 22.74 -0.93
CA GLU A 439 -7.69 21.84 -0.91
C GLU A 439 -7.40 21.29 -2.32
N TRP A 440 -8.42 21.02 -3.11
CA TRP A 440 -8.26 20.61 -4.50
C TRP A 440 -7.82 21.79 -5.38
N ARG A 441 -8.30 23.02 -5.15
CA ARG A 441 -7.77 24.22 -5.78
C ARG A 441 -6.29 24.46 -5.48
N MET A 442 -5.88 24.23 -4.23
CA MET A 442 -4.47 24.35 -3.84
C MET A 442 -3.59 23.26 -4.45
N ALA A 443 -4.18 22.13 -4.81
CA ALA A 443 -3.48 21.00 -5.40
C ALA A 443 -3.56 20.98 -6.94
N ALA A 444 -4.71 21.42 -7.50
CA ALA A 444 -4.90 21.60 -8.95
C ALA A 444 -4.37 22.96 -9.36
N ASP A 445 -3.12 23.12 -9.60
CA ASP A 445 -2.36 24.34 -9.96
C ASP A 445 -3.05 25.40 -10.88
N GLY A 446 -4.36 25.61 -10.76
CA GLY A 446 -5.12 26.69 -11.36
C GLY A 446 -5.84 26.39 -12.68
N ASP A 447 -5.51 25.28 -13.38
CA ASP A 447 -6.13 24.99 -14.70
C ASP A 447 -7.34 24.03 -14.63
N GLY A 448 -7.78 23.67 -13.43
CA GLY A 448 -8.89 22.76 -13.24
C GLY A 448 -8.49 21.28 -13.14
N PHE A 449 -9.49 20.40 -13.07
CA PHE A 449 -9.29 18.96 -12.97
C PHE A 449 -10.45 18.16 -13.58
N PHE A 450 -10.19 16.90 -13.88
CA PHE A 450 -11.20 15.91 -14.19
C PHE A 450 -11.43 15.01 -12.97
N ALA A 451 -12.68 14.73 -12.66
CA ALA A 451 -13.08 13.72 -11.69
C ALA A 451 -14.12 12.79 -12.31
N GLY A 452 -14.03 11.49 -12.01
CA GLY A 452 -14.99 10.54 -12.54
C GLY A 452 -15.19 9.34 -11.63
N MET A 453 -16.40 8.78 -11.65
CA MET A 453 -16.75 7.59 -10.89
C MET A 453 -16.46 6.32 -11.70
N VAL A 454 -15.96 5.31 -11.02
CA VAL A 454 -15.74 3.97 -11.54
C VAL A 454 -16.58 3.00 -10.72
N ARG A 455 -17.27 2.08 -11.39
CA ARG A 455 -18.01 1.02 -10.73
C ARG A 455 -17.06 -0.13 -10.37
N THR A 456 -17.24 -0.69 -9.19
CA THR A 456 -16.49 -1.84 -8.72
C THR A 456 -17.43 -3.02 -8.46
N ARG A 457 -16.91 -4.26 -8.52
CA ARG A 457 -17.71 -5.49 -8.39
C ARG A 457 -18.46 -5.60 -7.06
N ASP A 458 -17.93 -4.99 -6.01
CA ASP A 458 -18.53 -4.95 -4.68
C ASP A 458 -19.59 -3.85 -4.52
N GLY A 459 -19.91 -3.13 -5.60
CA GLY A 459 -20.91 -2.06 -5.62
C GLY A 459 -20.52 -0.77 -4.90
N ARG A 460 -19.30 -0.68 -4.35
CA ARG A 460 -18.88 0.50 -3.56
C ARG A 460 -18.51 1.68 -4.44
N GLY A 461 -17.99 1.41 -5.63
CA GLY A 461 -17.46 2.42 -6.53
C GLY A 461 -16.08 2.95 -6.13
N ALA A 462 -15.53 3.75 -7.03
CA ALA A 462 -14.29 4.47 -6.82
C ALA A 462 -14.36 5.82 -7.53
N VAL A 463 -13.51 6.78 -7.13
CA VAL A 463 -13.39 8.07 -7.80
C VAL A 463 -11.95 8.21 -8.33
N ILE A 464 -11.82 8.54 -9.59
CA ILE A 464 -10.52 8.89 -10.19
C ILE A 464 -10.49 10.40 -10.41
N PHE A 465 -9.44 11.00 -9.90
CA PHE A 465 -9.08 12.39 -10.12
C PHE A 465 -7.89 12.47 -11.06
N CYS A 466 -7.92 13.41 -12.00
CA CYS A 466 -6.79 13.70 -12.90
C CYS A 466 -6.68 15.19 -13.17
N ASP A 467 -5.44 15.68 -13.27
CA ASP A 467 -5.14 17.01 -13.79
C ASP A 467 -3.86 17.02 -14.65
N ALA A 468 -3.57 18.18 -15.22
CA ALA A 468 -2.35 18.42 -15.97
C ALA A 468 -1.29 19.03 -15.04
N ASP A 469 -0.01 18.72 -15.27
CA ASP A 469 1.12 19.33 -14.55
C ASP A 469 1.37 20.77 -15.04
N LYS A 470 1.90 21.63 -14.16
CA LYS A 470 2.30 23.00 -14.50
C LYS A 470 3.23 23.02 -15.71
N GLY A 471 2.85 23.74 -16.74
CA GLY A 471 3.64 23.83 -17.99
C GLY A 471 3.37 22.71 -19.00
N SER A 472 2.54 21.72 -18.66
CA SER A 472 2.02 20.75 -19.62
C SER A 472 0.83 21.32 -20.41
N MET A 473 0.43 20.63 -21.46
CA MET A 473 -0.71 21.04 -22.29
C MET A 473 -1.98 21.21 -21.45
N ARG A 474 -2.75 22.28 -21.71
CA ARG A 474 -4.00 22.59 -20.99
C ARG A 474 -5.05 21.48 -21.09
N LEU A 475 -5.88 21.35 -20.07
CA LEU A 475 -7.09 20.53 -20.13
C LEU A 475 -8.03 21.04 -21.22
N ASN A 476 -8.60 20.14 -22.01
CA ASN A 476 -9.53 20.44 -23.11
C ASN A 476 -10.64 19.38 -23.22
N ALA A 477 -11.61 19.60 -24.11
CA ALA A 477 -12.74 18.70 -24.31
C ALA A 477 -12.30 17.33 -24.80
N ASP A 478 -11.38 17.24 -25.75
CA ASP A 478 -10.90 15.97 -26.31
C ASP A 478 -10.29 15.08 -25.21
N ARG A 479 -9.50 15.66 -24.30
CA ARG A 479 -8.92 14.94 -23.17
C ARG A 479 -9.96 14.52 -22.14
N PHE A 480 -11.00 15.32 -21.97
CA PHE A 480 -12.12 14.95 -21.10
C PHE A 480 -12.90 13.78 -21.66
N ASP A 481 -13.13 13.76 -22.96
CA ASP A 481 -13.78 12.65 -23.62
C ASP A 481 -12.93 11.36 -23.54
N GLU A 482 -11.62 11.45 -23.77
CA GLU A 482 -10.68 10.34 -23.58
C GLU A 482 -10.66 9.81 -22.13
N PHE A 483 -10.68 10.71 -21.16
CA PHE A 483 -10.80 10.38 -19.75
C PHE A 483 -12.09 9.61 -19.47
N ARG A 484 -13.23 10.10 -19.94
CA ARG A 484 -14.54 9.45 -19.76
C ARG A 484 -14.57 8.05 -20.38
N GLU A 485 -14.05 7.89 -21.60
CA GLU A 485 -14.03 6.61 -22.30
C GLU A 485 -13.18 5.58 -21.53
N LEU A 486 -11.99 5.96 -21.07
CA LEU A 486 -11.15 5.07 -20.26
C LEU A 486 -11.84 4.65 -18.96
N LEU A 487 -12.57 5.55 -18.29
CA LEU A 487 -13.32 5.23 -17.07
C LEU A 487 -14.49 4.27 -17.34
N VAL A 488 -15.17 4.42 -18.46
CA VAL A 488 -16.24 3.49 -18.87
C VAL A 488 -15.66 2.08 -19.08
N LEU A 489 -14.58 1.97 -19.86
CA LEU A 489 -13.90 0.69 -20.09
C LEU A 489 -13.41 0.06 -18.79
N LEU A 490 -12.78 0.84 -17.92
CA LEU A 490 -12.35 0.38 -16.62
C LEU A 490 -13.53 -0.10 -15.75
N SER A 491 -14.63 0.65 -15.72
CA SER A 491 -15.84 0.29 -14.97
C SER A 491 -16.43 -1.03 -15.42
N VAL A 492 -16.51 -1.28 -16.73
CA VAL A 492 -16.98 -2.55 -17.30
C VAL A 492 -16.10 -3.71 -16.82
N ARG A 493 -14.79 -3.52 -16.80
CA ARG A 493 -13.84 -4.56 -16.37
C ARG A 493 -13.88 -4.81 -14.87
N LEU A 494 -14.03 -3.77 -14.06
CA LEU A 494 -14.05 -3.88 -12.59
C LEU A 494 -15.38 -4.39 -12.05
N ALA A 495 -16.50 -3.98 -12.65
CA ALA A 495 -17.83 -4.39 -12.20
C ALA A 495 -18.26 -5.77 -12.74
N GLY A 496 -17.64 -6.23 -13.83
CA GLY A 496 -18.14 -7.35 -14.61
C GLY A 496 -19.32 -6.94 -15.50
N PRO A 497 -19.90 -7.86 -16.27
CA PRO A 497 -21.09 -7.58 -17.07
C PRO A 497 -22.22 -7.06 -16.17
N LEU A 498 -22.92 -6.03 -16.64
CA LEU A 498 -24.10 -5.54 -15.95
C LEU A 498 -25.06 -6.72 -15.72
N PRO A 499 -25.65 -6.87 -14.51
CA PRO A 499 -26.72 -7.84 -14.33
C PRO A 499 -27.78 -7.56 -15.39
N GLU A 500 -28.26 -8.60 -16.08
CA GLU A 500 -29.37 -8.47 -16.99
C GLU A 500 -30.52 -7.73 -16.29
N PRO A 501 -31.19 -6.77 -16.95
CA PRO A 501 -32.31 -6.10 -16.34
C PRO A 501 -33.30 -7.18 -15.88
N ILE A 502 -33.66 -7.13 -14.60
CA ILE A 502 -34.68 -8.03 -14.05
C ILE A 502 -35.89 -7.89 -14.98
N PRO A 503 -36.36 -8.96 -15.64
CA PRO A 503 -37.51 -8.84 -16.50
C PRO A 503 -38.66 -8.26 -15.67
N GLU A 504 -39.30 -7.21 -16.20
CA GLU A 504 -40.47 -6.63 -15.53
C GLU A 504 -41.42 -7.77 -15.19
N PRO A 505 -41.92 -7.82 -13.92
CA PRO A 505 -42.87 -8.83 -13.56
C PRO A 505 -44.04 -8.76 -14.56
N LEU A 506 -44.31 -9.88 -15.19
CA LEU A 506 -45.45 -9.99 -16.09
C LEU A 506 -46.68 -9.43 -15.37
N PRO A 507 -47.46 -8.55 -16.02
CA PRO A 507 -48.68 -8.03 -15.40
C PRO A 507 -49.54 -9.19 -14.91
N GLU A 508 -49.97 -9.13 -13.67
CA GLU A 508 -50.84 -10.14 -13.07
C GLU A 508 -52.04 -10.37 -14.02
N PRO A 509 -52.43 -11.61 -14.28
CA PRO A 509 -53.56 -11.88 -15.12
C PRO A 509 -54.81 -11.22 -14.53
N ILE A 510 -55.46 -10.41 -15.33
CA ILE A 510 -56.71 -9.72 -14.95
C ILE A 510 -57.70 -10.80 -14.42
N PRO A 511 -58.17 -10.70 -13.18
CA PRO A 511 -59.11 -11.68 -12.66
C PRO A 511 -60.35 -11.75 -13.56
N ALA A 512 -60.78 -12.97 -13.90
CA ALA A 512 -61.96 -13.20 -14.69
C ALA A 512 -63.19 -12.56 -14.06
N PRO A 513 -64.09 -11.97 -14.88
CA PRO A 513 -65.31 -11.33 -14.33
C PRO A 513 -66.17 -12.34 -13.59
N VAL A 514 -66.53 -11.99 -12.36
CA VAL A 514 -67.44 -12.76 -11.50
C VAL A 514 -68.77 -12.84 -12.19
N PRO A 515 -69.37 -14.05 -12.37
CA PRO A 515 -70.71 -14.16 -12.97
C PRO A 515 -71.72 -13.54 -12.03
N PRO A 516 -72.80 -12.91 -12.58
CA PRO A 516 -73.84 -12.27 -11.80
C PRO A 516 -74.58 -13.33 -10.92
N PRO A 517 -75.04 -12.94 -9.70
CA PRO A 517 -75.80 -13.84 -8.85
C PRO A 517 -77.16 -14.17 -9.48
N GLY A 518 -77.48 -15.47 -9.55
CA GLY A 518 -78.75 -16.01 -9.98
C GLY A 518 -79.84 -15.86 -8.94
#